data_868aee1c186a591977fd5844d357caff
#
_entry.id   868aee1c186a591977fd5844d357caff
#
_cell.length_a   1.000
_cell.length_b   1.000
_cell.length_c   1.000
_cell.angle_alpha   90.00
_cell.angle_beta   90.00
_cell.angle_gamma   90.00
#
_symmetry.space_group_name_H-M   'P 1'
#
loop_
_entity.id
_entity.type
_entity.pdbx_description
1 polymer ?
#
loop_
_entity_poly.entity_id
_entity_poly.type
_entity_poly.pdbx_seq_one_letter_code
_entity_poly.pdbx_strand_id
1 'polypeptide(L)'
;MELKARVLVVGGGAVGGLFAWRLSLSPLVSVSLVCRSNYQQIKNTGYLINSAQFGSSVYRPQNVYQSVEEAAQTGPFDYVIVALKALPNIYDSSERIASAVNDQTMIILFQNGIGIEEPFVKRFPRNAIVSSVSFVSVKQIEDGVLKHGGFSMLAAGVHHHRYGGLYDATRRLEWIFQEFENQGVSCTVEADIQPYRWQKHILNGSTNPVSVICGGSSCQEMVKNAYCRKLIEDSMAEIFALGKRVTGRTLPGVDGIVDPQSATEYIESIPVPVYTSMLVDSQCKRPMERDVILKNPIMLADKYGVDVPHMKALYALVTMIEEGYSK
;
A
#
# COMPACT_ATOMS: atom_id res chain seq x y z
N MET A 1 18.23 -21.66 -21.20
CA MET A 1 17.24 -20.67 -20.75
C MET A 1 17.62 -20.30 -19.32
N GLU A 2 17.98 -19.05 -19.09
CA GLU A 2 18.20 -18.55 -17.72
C GLU A 2 16.92 -18.73 -16.91
N LEU A 3 17.02 -19.27 -15.69
CA LEU A 3 15.90 -19.44 -14.79
C LEU A 3 15.40 -18.05 -14.36
N LYS A 4 14.18 -17.70 -14.79
CA LYS A 4 13.53 -16.44 -14.35
C LYS A 4 13.03 -16.58 -12.93
N ALA A 5 13.23 -15.55 -12.12
CA ALA A 5 12.59 -15.46 -10.80
C ALA A 5 11.07 -15.43 -10.96
N ARG A 6 10.36 -16.26 -10.21
CA ARG A 6 8.90 -16.39 -10.27
C ARG A 6 8.24 -15.50 -9.22
N VAL A 7 7.48 -14.53 -9.68
CA VAL A 7 6.77 -13.57 -8.84
C VAL A 7 5.27 -13.76 -8.96
N LEU A 8 4.58 -13.91 -7.84
CA LEU A 8 3.13 -13.87 -7.76
C LEU A 8 2.68 -12.54 -7.16
N VAL A 9 1.92 -11.76 -7.91
CA VAL A 9 1.25 -10.56 -7.39
C VAL A 9 -0.18 -10.94 -7.01
N VAL A 10 -0.50 -10.83 -5.74
CA VAL A 10 -1.83 -11.13 -5.22
C VAL A 10 -2.60 -9.84 -4.99
N GLY A 11 -3.60 -9.62 -5.84
CA GLY A 11 -4.41 -8.39 -5.87
C GLY A 11 -4.24 -7.60 -7.16
N GLY A 12 -5.12 -7.85 -8.15
CA GLY A 12 -5.15 -7.17 -9.45
C GLY A 12 -5.86 -5.81 -9.45
N GLY A 13 -5.78 -5.06 -8.33
CA GLY A 13 -6.24 -3.67 -8.26
C GLY A 13 -5.25 -2.68 -8.87
N ALA A 14 -5.43 -1.38 -8.59
CA ALA A 14 -4.63 -0.32 -9.21
C ALA A 14 -3.13 -0.47 -8.90
N VAL A 15 -2.76 -0.66 -7.64
CA VAL A 15 -1.36 -0.81 -7.21
C VAL A 15 -0.75 -2.09 -7.76
N GLY A 16 -1.41 -3.23 -7.55
CA GLY A 16 -0.90 -4.53 -8.02
C GLY A 16 -0.80 -4.60 -9.54
N GLY A 17 -1.78 -4.07 -10.29
CA GLY A 17 -1.76 -4.03 -11.75
C GLY A 17 -0.62 -3.17 -12.30
N LEU A 18 -0.40 -1.98 -11.71
CA LEU A 18 0.68 -1.08 -12.12
C LEU A 18 2.06 -1.71 -11.92
N PHE A 19 2.32 -2.22 -10.71
CA PHE A 19 3.65 -2.77 -10.40
C PHE A 19 3.88 -4.15 -11.04
N ALA A 20 2.84 -4.96 -11.24
CA ALA A 20 2.92 -6.17 -12.05
C ALA A 20 3.32 -5.84 -13.50
N TRP A 21 2.72 -4.80 -14.09
CA TRP A 21 3.10 -4.32 -15.42
C TRP A 21 4.57 -3.92 -15.48
N ARG A 22 5.02 -3.07 -14.57
CA ARG A 22 6.41 -2.60 -14.59
C ARG A 22 7.38 -3.76 -14.44
N LEU A 23 7.18 -4.62 -13.45
CA LEU A 23 8.07 -5.75 -13.20
C LEU A 23 8.07 -6.77 -14.35
N SER A 24 6.94 -6.95 -15.04
CA SER A 24 6.85 -7.90 -16.17
C SER A 24 7.69 -7.53 -17.39
N LEU A 25 8.20 -6.29 -17.45
CA LEU A 25 9.09 -5.84 -18.51
C LEU A 25 10.54 -6.32 -18.30
N SER A 26 10.90 -6.79 -17.09
CA SER A 26 12.20 -7.42 -16.86
C SER A 26 12.28 -8.77 -17.56
N PRO A 27 13.36 -9.04 -18.32
CA PRO A 27 13.60 -10.35 -18.92
C PRO A 27 13.94 -11.43 -17.87
N LEU A 28 14.35 -11.03 -16.65
CA LEU A 28 14.78 -11.92 -15.56
C LEU A 28 13.64 -12.35 -14.64
N VAL A 29 12.42 -11.81 -14.82
CA VAL A 29 11.27 -12.06 -13.95
C VAL A 29 10.11 -12.64 -14.75
N SER A 30 9.43 -13.63 -14.15
CA SER A 30 8.16 -14.16 -14.63
C SER A 30 7.06 -13.76 -13.67
N VAL A 31 6.19 -12.82 -14.10
CA VAL A 31 5.12 -12.29 -13.26
C VAL A 31 3.82 -13.04 -13.49
N SER A 32 3.24 -13.57 -12.43
CA SER A 32 1.88 -14.12 -12.38
C SER A 32 1.00 -13.20 -11.54
N LEU A 33 -0.28 -13.10 -11.89
CA LEU A 33 -1.22 -12.19 -11.24
C LEU A 33 -2.46 -12.93 -10.76
N VAL A 34 -2.86 -12.71 -9.51
CA VAL A 34 -4.16 -13.18 -8.98
C VAL A 34 -5.14 -12.02 -8.97
N CYS A 35 -6.25 -12.20 -9.69
CA CYS A 35 -7.36 -11.27 -9.78
C CYS A 35 -8.66 -11.95 -9.34
N ARG A 36 -9.53 -11.26 -8.59
CA ARG A 36 -10.86 -11.80 -8.20
C ARG A 36 -11.96 -11.20 -9.05
N SER A 37 -12.43 -10.01 -8.70
CA SER A 37 -13.58 -9.35 -9.32
C SER A 37 -13.35 -9.02 -10.80
N ASN A 38 -12.14 -8.60 -11.15
CA ASN A 38 -11.76 -8.21 -12.51
C ASN A 38 -11.04 -9.33 -13.30
N TYR A 39 -11.09 -10.59 -12.82
CA TYR A 39 -10.37 -11.72 -13.42
C TYR A 39 -10.69 -11.91 -14.90
N GLN A 40 -11.98 -12.01 -15.25
CA GLN A 40 -12.40 -12.24 -16.64
C GLN A 40 -11.93 -11.11 -17.57
N GLN A 41 -12.06 -9.87 -17.12
CA GLN A 41 -11.61 -8.71 -17.88
C GLN A 41 -10.11 -8.77 -18.13
N ILE A 42 -9.31 -8.97 -17.05
CA ILE A 42 -7.85 -8.97 -17.18
C ILE A 42 -7.35 -10.15 -18.01
N LYS A 43 -7.95 -11.32 -17.86
CA LYS A 43 -7.61 -12.52 -18.63
C LYS A 43 -7.87 -12.33 -20.14
N ASN A 44 -8.97 -11.69 -20.49
CA ASN A 44 -9.38 -11.55 -21.87
C ASN A 44 -8.71 -10.36 -22.58
N THR A 45 -8.60 -9.22 -21.93
CA THR A 45 -8.17 -7.95 -22.56
C THR A 45 -6.92 -7.34 -21.94
N GLY A 46 -6.54 -7.76 -20.72
CA GLY A 46 -5.46 -7.15 -19.96
C GLY A 46 -5.86 -5.82 -19.32
N TYR A 47 -4.87 -5.02 -18.99
CA TYR A 47 -5.02 -3.66 -18.48
C TYR A 47 -4.79 -2.65 -19.59
N LEU A 48 -5.67 -1.65 -19.71
CA LEU A 48 -5.37 -0.38 -20.36
C LEU A 48 -4.80 0.57 -19.31
N ILE A 49 -3.53 0.93 -19.44
CA ILE A 49 -2.83 1.77 -18.48
C ILE A 49 -2.53 3.13 -19.11
N ASN A 50 -3.11 4.18 -18.55
CA ASN A 50 -2.84 5.56 -18.92
C ASN A 50 -1.94 6.17 -17.83
N SER A 51 -0.64 6.26 -18.11
CA SER A 51 0.37 6.74 -17.18
C SER A 51 0.99 8.04 -17.66
N ALA A 52 1.00 9.07 -16.81
CA ALA A 52 1.73 10.29 -17.10
C ALA A 52 3.26 10.10 -17.01
N GLN A 53 3.73 9.13 -16.19
CA GLN A 53 5.15 8.82 -16.06
C GLN A 53 5.67 7.90 -17.18
N PHE A 54 4.90 6.86 -17.57
CA PHE A 54 5.36 5.78 -18.43
C PHE A 54 4.68 5.73 -19.82
N GLY A 55 3.77 6.69 -20.09
CA GLY A 55 2.94 6.65 -21.29
C GLY A 55 1.78 5.67 -21.21
N SER A 56 0.96 5.64 -22.26
CA SER A 56 -0.18 4.73 -22.34
C SER A 56 0.26 3.37 -22.90
N SER A 57 -0.25 2.29 -22.32
CA SER A 57 0.09 0.92 -22.71
C SER A 57 -1.05 -0.05 -22.46
N VAL A 58 -1.07 -1.14 -23.23
CA VAL A 58 -1.92 -2.30 -22.92
C VAL A 58 -1.03 -3.40 -22.33
N TYR A 59 -1.23 -3.68 -21.06
CA TYR A 59 -0.54 -4.75 -20.35
C TYR A 59 -1.38 -6.01 -20.35
N ARG A 60 -0.90 -7.08 -20.98
CA ARG A 60 -1.50 -8.41 -20.93
C ARG A 60 -0.60 -9.33 -20.10
N PRO A 61 -0.97 -9.61 -18.82
CA PRO A 61 -0.21 -10.53 -18.00
C PRO A 61 -0.15 -11.92 -18.67
N GLN A 62 1.02 -12.54 -18.65
CA GLN A 62 1.21 -13.88 -19.23
C GLN A 62 0.41 -14.93 -18.48
N ASN A 63 0.35 -14.82 -17.14
CA ASN A 63 -0.34 -15.75 -16.26
C ASN A 63 -1.31 -14.97 -15.37
N VAL A 64 -2.59 -15.25 -15.50
CA VAL A 64 -3.67 -14.67 -14.66
C VAL A 64 -4.48 -15.81 -14.05
N TYR A 65 -4.62 -15.77 -12.73
CA TYR A 65 -5.34 -16.77 -11.95
C TYR A 65 -6.51 -16.14 -11.20
N GLN A 66 -7.57 -16.91 -11.00
CA GLN A 66 -8.74 -16.46 -10.25
C GLN A 66 -8.51 -16.57 -8.74
N SER A 67 -7.65 -17.50 -8.31
CA SER A 67 -7.31 -17.72 -6.91
C SER A 67 -5.82 -18.00 -6.70
N VAL A 68 -5.37 -17.88 -5.45
CA VAL A 68 -4.00 -18.21 -5.06
C VAL A 68 -3.78 -19.72 -5.12
N GLU A 69 -4.80 -20.53 -4.82
CA GLU A 69 -4.78 -21.99 -4.89
C GLU A 69 -4.55 -22.46 -6.33
N GLU A 70 -5.18 -21.83 -7.31
CA GLU A 70 -4.96 -22.11 -8.74
C GLU A 70 -3.51 -21.76 -9.13
N ALA A 71 -3.01 -20.59 -8.72
CA ALA A 71 -1.63 -20.19 -8.98
C ALA A 71 -0.61 -21.15 -8.36
N ALA A 72 -0.86 -21.62 -7.14
CA ALA A 72 0.02 -22.53 -6.41
C ALA A 72 0.25 -23.88 -7.11
N GLN A 73 -0.70 -24.33 -7.92
CA GLN A 73 -0.59 -25.57 -8.72
C GLN A 73 0.49 -25.47 -9.81
N THR A 74 0.94 -24.28 -10.16
CA THR A 74 1.95 -24.06 -11.20
C THR A 74 3.40 -24.16 -10.68
N GLY A 75 3.57 -24.43 -9.39
CA GLY A 75 4.86 -24.60 -8.72
C GLY A 75 5.25 -23.39 -7.86
N PRO A 76 6.39 -23.47 -7.18
CA PRO A 76 6.79 -22.50 -6.17
C PRO A 76 7.03 -21.11 -6.76
N PHE A 77 6.80 -20.07 -5.94
CA PHE A 77 7.14 -18.69 -6.23
C PHE A 77 8.30 -18.23 -5.33
N ASP A 78 9.27 -17.53 -5.94
CA ASP A 78 10.40 -16.95 -5.21
C ASP A 78 9.96 -15.73 -4.40
N TYR A 79 8.97 -14.98 -4.96
CA TYR A 79 8.38 -13.78 -4.35
C TYR A 79 6.86 -13.81 -4.43
N VAL A 80 6.22 -13.45 -3.34
CA VAL A 80 4.77 -13.18 -3.29
C VAL A 80 4.58 -11.71 -2.89
N ILE A 81 4.08 -10.89 -3.82
CA ILE A 81 3.77 -9.48 -3.59
C ILE A 81 2.29 -9.37 -3.21
N VAL A 82 2.02 -8.86 -2.02
CA VAL A 82 0.66 -8.71 -1.49
C VAL A 82 0.18 -7.29 -1.74
N ALA A 83 -0.70 -7.13 -2.73
CA ALA A 83 -1.35 -5.87 -3.11
C ALA A 83 -2.87 -5.87 -2.83
N LEU A 84 -3.30 -6.75 -1.93
CA LEU A 84 -4.68 -6.77 -1.39
C LEU A 84 -4.89 -5.59 -0.46
N LYS A 85 -6.14 -5.12 -0.33
CA LYS A 85 -6.48 -4.20 0.76
C LYS A 85 -6.28 -4.86 2.11
N ALA A 86 -5.74 -4.12 3.07
CA ALA A 86 -5.58 -4.58 4.44
C ALA A 86 -6.89 -4.35 5.23
N LEU A 87 -7.72 -5.38 5.30
CA LEU A 87 -9.04 -5.35 5.94
C LEU A 87 -9.13 -6.40 7.07
N PRO A 88 -8.34 -6.24 8.17
CA PRO A 88 -8.26 -7.27 9.23
C PRO A 88 -9.59 -7.54 9.94
N ASN A 89 -10.54 -6.62 9.87
CA ASN A 89 -11.90 -6.78 10.35
C ASN A 89 -12.77 -7.70 9.46
N ILE A 90 -12.32 -8.04 8.25
CA ILE A 90 -13.08 -8.84 7.28
C ILE A 90 -12.35 -10.16 6.97
N TYR A 91 -11.02 -10.12 6.80
CA TYR A 91 -10.22 -11.30 6.48
C TYR A 91 -8.75 -11.14 6.90
N ASP A 92 -8.09 -12.28 7.10
CA ASP A 92 -6.64 -12.33 7.30
C ASP A 92 -5.93 -12.38 5.94
N SER A 93 -5.19 -11.32 5.61
CA SER A 93 -4.43 -11.23 4.35
C SER A 93 -3.35 -12.30 4.25
N SER A 94 -2.76 -12.74 5.38
CA SER A 94 -1.74 -13.78 5.40
C SER A 94 -2.30 -15.16 5.05
N GLU A 95 -3.54 -15.44 5.45
CA GLU A 95 -4.23 -16.68 5.10
C GLU A 95 -4.50 -16.75 3.59
N ARG A 96 -4.84 -15.62 2.98
CA ARG A 96 -5.15 -15.53 1.55
C ARG A 96 -4.00 -15.92 0.62
N ILE A 97 -2.76 -15.91 1.09
CA ILE A 97 -1.59 -16.25 0.28
C ILE A 97 -0.97 -17.59 0.65
N ALA A 98 -1.51 -18.28 1.67
CA ALA A 98 -0.83 -19.40 2.32
C ALA A 98 -0.46 -20.55 1.36
N SER A 99 -1.33 -20.88 0.41
CA SER A 99 -1.11 -21.96 -0.56
C SER A 99 0.05 -21.70 -1.54
N ALA A 100 0.43 -20.42 -1.76
CA ALA A 100 1.51 -20.04 -2.67
C ALA A 100 2.87 -19.82 -1.96
N VAL A 101 2.92 -19.95 -0.65
CA VAL A 101 4.11 -19.67 0.16
C VAL A 101 4.77 -21.00 0.58
N ASN A 102 6.06 -21.14 0.29
CA ASN A 102 6.92 -22.18 0.85
C ASN A 102 8.03 -21.54 1.71
N ASP A 103 8.86 -22.35 2.38
CA ASP A 103 9.91 -21.87 3.29
C ASP A 103 10.93 -20.89 2.66
N GLN A 104 11.06 -20.85 1.34
CA GLN A 104 12.01 -20.00 0.63
C GLN A 104 11.35 -18.76 0.01
N THR A 105 10.02 -18.68 -0.02
CA THR A 105 9.29 -17.56 -0.58
C THR A 105 9.52 -16.30 0.22
N MET A 106 9.94 -15.20 -0.43
CA MET A 106 9.95 -13.86 0.16
C MET A 106 8.57 -13.23 -0.01
N ILE A 107 8.01 -12.69 1.06
CA ILE A 107 6.69 -12.03 1.06
C ILE A 107 6.91 -10.52 1.12
N ILE A 108 6.39 -9.78 0.12
CA ILE A 108 6.54 -8.32 0.03
C ILE A 108 5.16 -7.68 0.15
N LEU A 109 4.98 -6.82 1.15
CA LEU A 109 3.70 -6.19 1.47
C LEU A 109 3.62 -4.79 0.84
N PHE A 110 2.79 -4.64 -0.19
CA PHE A 110 2.47 -3.32 -0.81
C PHE A 110 1.24 -2.67 -0.17
N GLN A 111 0.74 -3.24 0.91
CA GLN A 111 -0.44 -2.77 1.63
C GLN A 111 -0.16 -1.47 2.37
N ASN A 112 -1.19 -0.61 2.46
CA ASN A 112 -1.17 0.60 3.29
C ASN A 112 -1.41 0.26 4.77
N GLY A 113 -1.14 1.25 5.63
CA GLY A 113 -1.48 1.21 7.05
C GLY A 113 -0.33 0.79 7.94
N ILE A 114 -0.61 0.76 9.23
CA ILE A 114 0.33 0.44 10.32
C ILE A 114 0.01 -0.95 10.88
N GLY A 115 1.07 -1.74 11.18
CA GLY A 115 0.93 -3.07 11.80
C GLY A 115 0.38 -4.13 10.85
N ILE A 116 0.54 -3.93 9.55
CA ILE A 116 0.10 -4.89 8.51
C ILE A 116 0.98 -6.12 8.45
N GLU A 117 2.17 -6.06 9.01
CA GLU A 117 3.19 -7.11 8.95
C GLU A 117 2.90 -8.26 9.92
N GLU A 118 2.28 -7.97 11.06
CA GLU A 118 2.09 -8.89 12.18
C GLU A 118 1.39 -10.21 11.82
N PRO A 119 0.28 -10.24 11.04
CA PRO A 119 -0.35 -11.49 10.63
C PRO A 119 0.59 -12.38 9.80
N PHE A 120 1.44 -11.77 8.95
CA PHE A 120 2.38 -12.49 8.11
C PHE A 120 3.54 -13.07 8.93
N VAL A 121 4.12 -12.30 9.86
CA VAL A 121 5.17 -12.78 10.76
C VAL A 121 4.66 -13.95 11.60
N LYS A 122 3.45 -13.87 12.12
CA LYS A 122 2.82 -14.93 12.90
C LYS A 122 2.59 -16.20 12.09
N ARG A 123 2.12 -16.08 10.85
CA ARG A 123 1.80 -17.24 9.99
C ARG A 123 3.02 -17.84 9.32
N PHE A 124 3.98 -17.01 8.93
CA PHE A 124 5.18 -17.39 8.16
C PHE A 124 6.47 -17.04 8.92
N PRO A 125 6.69 -17.60 10.14
CA PRO A 125 7.81 -17.21 10.99
C PRO A 125 9.18 -17.60 10.44
N ARG A 126 9.22 -18.39 9.36
CA ARG A 126 10.46 -18.85 8.70
C ARG A 126 10.78 -18.05 7.43
N ASN A 127 9.84 -17.26 6.91
CA ASN A 127 9.99 -16.51 5.68
C ASN A 127 10.55 -15.11 5.93
N ALA A 128 11.19 -14.54 4.91
CA ALA A 128 11.47 -13.11 4.88
C ALA A 128 10.19 -12.35 4.60
N ILE A 129 9.79 -11.47 5.53
CA ILE A 129 8.67 -10.55 5.38
C ILE A 129 9.23 -9.16 5.14
N VAL A 130 8.93 -8.61 3.99
CA VAL A 130 9.33 -7.27 3.57
C VAL A 130 8.14 -6.33 3.70
N SER A 131 8.32 -5.26 4.45
CA SER A 131 7.39 -4.14 4.49
C SER A 131 7.77 -3.17 3.37
N SER A 132 6.82 -2.81 2.49
CA SER A 132 7.06 -1.84 1.43
C SER A 132 6.03 -0.74 1.46
N VAL A 133 6.48 0.47 1.22
CA VAL A 133 5.66 1.69 1.13
C VAL A 133 5.68 2.17 -0.31
N SER A 134 4.52 2.22 -0.95
CA SER A 134 4.38 2.73 -2.31
C SER A 134 3.89 4.18 -2.28
N PHE A 135 4.74 5.11 -2.70
CA PHE A 135 4.36 6.50 -2.96
C PHE A 135 3.95 6.58 -4.44
N VAL A 136 2.65 6.53 -4.70
CA VAL A 136 2.12 6.43 -6.06
C VAL A 136 0.70 6.98 -6.13
N SER A 137 0.41 7.69 -7.19
CA SER A 137 -0.95 8.12 -7.53
C SER A 137 -1.49 7.23 -8.64
N VAL A 138 -2.17 6.16 -8.29
CA VAL A 138 -2.79 5.25 -9.25
C VAL A 138 -4.20 4.87 -8.82
N LYS A 139 -5.14 4.89 -9.76
CA LYS A 139 -6.53 4.47 -9.53
C LYS A 139 -7.04 3.61 -10.68
N GLN A 140 -7.87 2.66 -10.35
CA GLN A 140 -8.66 1.92 -11.32
C GLN A 140 -9.96 2.69 -11.54
N ILE A 141 -10.17 3.21 -12.75
CA ILE A 141 -11.35 4.01 -13.10
C ILE A 141 -12.50 3.13 -13.60
N GLU A 142 -12.16 1.99 -14.21
CA GLU A 142 -13.05 0.93 -14.65
C GLU A 142 -12.30 -0.39 -14.52
N ASP A 143 -12.99 -1.53 -14.62
CA ASP A 143 -12.33 -2.83 -14.59
C ASP A 143 -11.29 -2.94 -15.72
N GLY A 144 -10.04 -3.17 -15.32
CA GLY A 144 -8.91 -3.23 -16.24
C GLY A 144 -8.40 -1.89 -16.78
N VAL A 145 -8.95 -0.73 -16.34
CA VAL A 145 -8.47 0.59 -16.79
C VAL A 145 -7.81 1.33 -15.64
N LEU A 146 -6.49 1.50 -15.73
CA LEU A 146 -5.68 2.20 -14.73
C LEU A 146 -5.33 3.62 -15.20
N LYS A 147 -5.51 4.60 -14.33
CA LYS A 147 -4.98 5.96 -14.51
C LYS A 147 -3.87 6.17 -13.48
N HIS A 148 -2.65 6.41 -13.95
CA HIS A 148 -1.45 6.63 -13.14
C HIS A 148 -0.91 8.04 -13.34
N GLY A 149 -0.47 8.66 -12.24
CA GLY A 149 0.16 9.99 -12.25
C GLY A 149 1.59 10.00 -12.80
N GLY A 150 2.30 11.08 -12.51
CA GLY A 150 3.65 11.33 -13.02
C GLY A 150 4.79 10.78 -12.13
N PHE A 151 4.47 10.08 -11.03
CA PHE A 151 5.47 9.63 -10.07
C PHE A 151 5.11 8.29 -9.45
N SER A 152 6.12 7.43 -9.30
CA SER A 152 6.04 6.19 -8.52
C SER A 152 7.37 5.93 -7.82
N MET A 153 7.31 5.70 -6.52
CA MET A 153 8.45 5.31 -5.68
C MET A 153 8.04 4.16 -4.76
N LEU A 154 8.95 3.20 -4.60
CA LEU A 154 8.86 2.13 -3.63
C LEU A 154 9.99 2.29 -2.61
N ALA A 155 9.64 2.41 -1.33
CA ALA A 155 10.58 2.25 -0.24
C ALA A 155 10.30 0.92 0.46
N ALA A 156 11.31 0.11 0.76
CA ALA A 156 11.11 -1.17 1.42
C ALA A 156 12.23 -1.52 2.39
N GLY A 157 11.93 -2.40 3.33
CA GLY A 157 12.91 -2.97 4.25
C GLY A 157 12.48 -4.35 4.72
N VAL A 158 13.46 -5.17 5.12
CA VAL A 158 13.20 -6.48 5.70
C VAL A 158 12.67 -6.27 7.12
N HIS A 159 11.37 -6.56 7.32
CA HIS A 159 10.71 -6.43 8.62
C HIS A 159 10.94 -7.65 9.51
N HIS A 160 10.93 -8.84 8.91
CA HIS A 160 11.18 -10.10 9.62
C HIS A 160 11.97 -11.05 8.72
N HIS A 161 12.87 -11.82 9.34
CA HIS A 161 13.63 -12.85 8.64
C HIS A 161 14.04 -13.96 9.64
N ARG A 162 14.09 -15.18 9.17
CA ARG A 162 14.66 -16.30 9.92
C ARG A 162 15.51 -17.21 9.03
N TYR A 163 15.01 -17.50 7.84
CA TYR A 163 15.71 -18.36 6.89
C TYR A 163 16.78 -17.55 6.13
N GLY A 164 18.02 -18.06 6.07
CA GLY A 164 19.13 -17.40 5.35
C GLY A 164 19.72 -16.16 6.04
N GLY A 165 19.05 -15.65 7.10
CA GLY A 165 19.47 -14.46 7.81
C GLY A 165 19.13 -13.16 7.11
N LEU A 166 19.42 -12.03 7.81
CA LEU A 166 19.12 -10.67 7.32
C LEU A 166 19.90 -10.35 6.04
N TYR A 167 21.14 -10.74 5.94
CA TYR A 167 21.99 -10.43 4.79
C TYR A 167 21.43 -11.04 3.49
N ASP A 168 21.03 -12.32 3.51
CA ASP A 168 20.44 -12.96 2.33
C ASP A 168 19.09 -12.35 1.97
N ALA A 169 18.22 -12.07 2.96
CA ALA A 169 16.94 -11.41 2.75
C ALA A 169 17.11 -10.02 2.14
N THR A 170 18.09 -9.22 2.62
CA THR A 170 18.38 -7.89 2.09
C THR A 170 18.87 -7.97 0.65
N ARG A 171 19.81 -8.87 0.32
CA ARG A 171 20.28 -9.04 -1.06
C ARG A 171 19.18 -9.45 -2.04
N ARG A 172 18.27 -10.33 -1.63
CA ARG A 172 17.13 -10.74 -2.44
C ARG A 172 16.14 -9.58 -2.65
N LEU A 173 15.94 -8.75 -1.61
CA LEU A 173 15.14 -7.53 -1.70
C LEU A 173 15.78 -6.51 -2.65
N GLU A 174 17.07 -6.22 -2.48
CA GLU A 174 17.82 -5.32 -3.35
C GLU A 174 17.73 -5.77 -4.81
N TRP A 175 17.88 -7.08 -5.08
CA TRP A 175 17.79 -7.62 -6.44
C TRP A 175 16.42 -7.35 -7.08
N ILE A 176 15.31 -7.69 -6.42
CA ILE A 176 13.97 -7.49 -7.01
C ILE A 176 13.63 -6.00 -7.14
N PHE A 177 14.14 -5.15 -6.23
CA PHE A 177 13.95 -3.71 -6.30
C PHE A 177 14.78 -3.08 -7.43
N GLN A 178 15.99 -3.61 -7.70
CA GLN A 178 16.77 -3.24 -8.87
C GLN A 178 16.03 -3.57 -10.17
N GLU A 179 15.29 -4.69 -10.22
CA GLU A 179 14.46 -5.01 -11.37
C GLU A 179 13.30 -4.01 -11.55
N PHE A 180 12.72 -3.48 -10.50
CA PHE A 180 11.77 -2.36 -10.60
C PHE A 180 12.45 -1.07 -11.09
N GLU A 181 13.65 -0.74 -10.60
CA GLU A 181 14.42 0.44 -11.04
C GLU A 181 14.78 0.37 -12.51
N ASN A 182 15.23 -0.78 -12.98
CA ASN A 182 15.53 -1.03 -14.40
C ASN A 182 14.29 -0.79 -15.29
N GLN A 183 13.09 -0.83 -14.71
CA GLN A 183 11.83 -0.53 -15.40
C GLN A 183 11.29 0.87 -15.07
N GLY A 184 12.09 1.77 -14.48
CA GLY A 184 11.79 3.18 -14.28
C GLY A 184 10.97 3.50 -13.03
N VAL A 185 10.79 2.54 -12.11
CA VAL A 185 10.22 2.79 -10.78
C VAL A 185 11.35 3.22 -9.86
N SER A 186 11.24 4.39 -9.21
CA SER A 186 12.21 4.79 -8.19
C SER A 186 12.12 3.87 -6.98
N CYS A 187 13.24 3.32 -6.51
CA CYS A 187 13.25 2.39 -5.39
C CYS A 187 14.30 2.78 -4.35
N THR A 188 14.02 2.47 -3.08
CA THR A 188 15.00 2.55 -1.99
C THR A 188 14.83 1.36 -1.05
N VAL A 189 15.95 0.81 -0.58
CA VAL A 189 15.98 -0.26 0.41
C VAL A 189 16.53 0.30 1.71
N GLU A 190 15.73 0.22 2.75
CA GLU A 190 16.00 0.80 4.06
C GLU A 190 16.27 -0.28 5.11
N ALA A 191 17.23 -0.03 5.99
CA ALA A 191 17.50 -0.92 7.12
C ALA A 191 16.31 -0.98 8.10
N ASP A 192 15.57 0.12 8.21
CA ASP A 192 14.32 0.22 8.97
C ASP A 192 13.30 1.02 8.16
N ILE A 193 12.31 0.35 7.64
CA ILE A 193 11.26 0.93 6.80
C ILE A 193 10.16 1.64 7.60
N GLN A 194 10.07 1.41 8.92
CA GLN A 194 8.95 1.95 9.71
C GLN A 194 8.88 3.49 9.69
N PRO A 195 9.98 4.25 9.72
CA PRO A 195 9.90 5.71 9.56
C PRO A 195 9.23 6.15 8.24
N TYR A 196 9.50 5.47 7.12
CA TYR A 196 8.83 5.73 5.83
C TYR A 196 7.34 5.36 5.86
N ARG A 197 6.98 4.27 6.54
CA ARG A 197 5.59 3.86 6.70
C ARG A 197 4.81 4.91 7.50
N TRP A 198 5.36 5.40 8.60
CA TRP A 198 4.79 6.50 9.38
C TRP A 198 4.76 7.82 8.60
N GLN A 199 5.78 8.10 7.78
CA GLN A 199 5.80 9.27 6.89
C GLN A 199 4.60 9.27 5.94
N LYS A 200 4.37 8.18 5.23
CA LYS A 200 3.19 8.04 4.36
C LYS A 200 1.88 8.12 5.16
N HIS A 201 1.91 7.60 6.39
CA HIS A 201 0.75 7.57 7.25
C HIS A 201 0.29 8.97 7.68
N ILE A 202 1.14 9.99 7.68
CA ILE A 202 0.77 11.38 7.94
C ILE A 202 -0.39 11.82 7.06
N LEU A 203 -0.30 11.59 5.76
CA LEU A 203 -1.39 11.89 4.82
C LEU A 203 -2.55 10.88 4.96
N ASN A 204 -2.24 9.59 5.00
CA ASN A 204 -3.30 8.57 5.03
C ASN A 204 -4.13 8.59 6.31
N GLY A 205 -3.52 8.85 7.47
CA GLY A 205 -4.20 8.86 8.76
C GLY A 205 -4.97 10.15 9.06
N SER A 206 -4.70 11.22 8.31
CA SER A 206 -5.37 12.52 8.45
C SER A 206 -6.33 12.83 7.32
N THR A 207 -5.83 12.98 6.08
CA THR A 207 -6.67 13.41 4.94
C THR A 207 -7.67 12.35 4.50
N ASN A 208 -7.32 11.04 4.59
CA ASN A 208 -8.24 9.99 4.13
C ASN A 208 -9.55 9.98 4.94
N PRO A 209 -9.52 9.87 6.28
CA PRO A 209 -10.76 9.86 7.07
C PRO A 209 -11.53 11.18 6.96
N VAL A 210 -10.83 12.32 6.96
CA VAL A 210 -11.48 13.64 6.84
C VAL A 210 -12.20 13.77 5.49
N SER A 211 -11.62 13.27 4.38
CA SER A 211 -12.26 13.32 3.05
C SER A 211 -13.56 12.53 2.99
N VAL A 212 -13.65 11.40 3.70
CA VAL A 212 -14.88 10.61 3.83
C VAL A 212 -15.94 11.40 4.60
N ILE A 213 -15.57 12.00 5.73
CA ILE A 213 -16.48 12.77 6.58
C ILE A 213 -16.97 14.03 5.88
N CYS A 214 -16.13 14.70 5.07
CA CYS A 214 -16.48 15.86 4.27
C CYS A 214 -17.30 15.52 3.02
N GLY A 215 -17.69 14.27 2.80
CA GLY A 215 -18.65 13.89 1.76
C GLY A 215 -18.15 14.00 0.33
N GLY A 216 -16.83 14.07 0.08
CA GLY A 216 -16.29 14.00 -1.28
C GLY A 216 -15.41 15.17 -1.72
N SER A 217 -15.01 16.05 -0.81
CA SER A 217 -14.07 17.12 -1.11
C SER A 217 -12.67 16.57 -1.47
N SER A 218 -12.00 17.23 -2.41
CA SER A 218 -10.59 16.99 -2.68
C SER A 218 -9.71 17.45 -1.52
N CYS A 219 -8.49 16.92 -1.43
CA CYS A 219 -7.55 17.34 -0.40
C CYS A 219 -7.30 18.85 -0.42
N GLN A 220 -7.22 19.47 -1.61
CA GLN A 220 -7.03 20.91 -1.77
C GLN A 220 -8.23 21.73 -1.26
N GLU A 221 -9.46 21.26 -1.51
CA GLU A 221 -10.67 21.93 -1.00
C GLU A 221 -10.73 21.85 0.54
N MET A 222 -10.36 20.72 1.12
CA MET A 222 -10.33 20.54 2.56
C MET A 222 -9.32 21.50 3.23
N VAL A 223 -8.09 21.60 2.71
CA VAL A 223 -7.08 22.48 3.30
C VAL A 223 -7.31 23.97 3.05
N LYS A 224 -8.15 24.36 2.08
CA LYS A 224 -8.61 25.74 1.89
C LYS A 224 -9.61 26.20 2.96
N ASN A 225 -10.36 25.30 3.55
CA ASN A 225 -11.26 25.63 4.67
C ASN A 225 -10.48 25.65 5.97
N ALA A 226 -10.47 26.79 6.66
CA ALA A 226 -9.65 27.02 7.86
C ALA A 226 -9.91 26.01 8.98
N TYR A 227 -11.15 25.63 9.22
CA TYR A 227 -11.50 24.66 10.27
C TYR A 227 -11.12 23.23 9.88
N CYS A 228 -11.33 22.86 8.62
CA CYS A 228 -10.95 21.55 8.11
C CYS A 228 -9.43 21.40 8.06
N ARG A 229 -8.69 22.44 7.62
CA ARG A 229 -7.23 22.51 7.69
C ARG A 229 -6.75 22.25 9.11
N LYS A 230 -7.31 22.98 10.10
CA LYS A 230 -6.91 22.82 11.50
C LYS A 230 -7.11 21.39 12.01
N LEU A 231 -8.24 20.76 11.70
CA LEU A 231 -8.48 19.35 12.04
C LEU A 231 -7.45 18.42 11.40
N ILE A 232 -7.11 18.64 10.12
CA ILE A 232 -6.11 17.85 9.40
C ILE A 232 -4.73 18.04 10.04
N GLU A 233 -4.31 19.27 10.31
CA GLU A 233 -3.01 19.59 10.93
C GLU A 233 -2.90 19.02 12.35
N ASP A 234 -3.95 19.09 13.16
CA ASP A 234 -3.99 18.50 14.51
C ASP A 234 -3.87 16.97 14.45
N SER A 235 -4.59 16.33 13.51
CA SER A 235 -4.47 14.89 13.28
C SER A 235 -3.05 14.50 12.80
N MET A 236 -2.45 15.31 11.93
CA MET A 236 -1.06 15.10 11.49
C MET A 236 -0.08 15.24 12.66
N ALA A 237 -0.26 16.23 13.54
CA ALA A 237 0.58 16.43 14.72
C ALA A 237 0.57 15.19 15.64
N GLU A 238 -0.61 14.61 15.87
CA GLU A 238 -0.74 13.33 16.60
C GLU A 238 0.06 12.21 15.94
N ILE A 239 -0.03 12.08 14.61
CA ILE A 239 0.66 11.03 13.84
C ILE A 239 2.18 11.25 13.86
N PHE A 240 2.67 12.49 13.72
CA PHE A 240 4.09 12.81 13.84
C PHE A 240 4.63 12.45 15.22
N ALA A 241 3.92 12.85 16.29
CA ALA A 241 4.30 12.53 17.65
C ALA A 241 4.33 11.02 17.91
N LEU A 242 3.29 10.31 17.48
CA LEU A 242 3.19 8.86 17.64
C LEU A 242 4.24 8.13 16.80
N GLY A 243 4.43 8.50 15.54
CA GLY A 243 5.42 7.90 14.65
C GLY A 243 6.83 8.05 15.20
N LYS A 244 7.21 9.23 15.67
CA LYS A 244 8.49 9.48 16.36
C LYS A 244 8.61 8.63 17.63
N ARG A 245 7.54 8.52 18.42
CA ARG A 245 7.54 7.75 19.67
C ARG A 245 7.69 6.24 19.43
N VAL A 246 7.02 5.71 18.41
CA VAL A 246 7.05 4.28 18.06
C VAL A 246 8.38 3.88 17.41
N THR A 247 8.88 4.70 16.48
CA THR A 247 10.12 4.38 15.73
C THR A 247 11.40 4.79 16.47
N GLY A 248 11.29 5.68 17.46
CA GLY A 248 12.45 6.29 18.10
C GLY A 248 13.28 7.20 17.17
N ARG A 249 12.76 7.57 16.00
CA ARG A 249 13.45 8.31 14.93
C ARG A 249 12.63 9.48 14.43
N THR A 250 13.31 10.48 13.85
CA THR A 250 12.64 11.50 13.03
C THR A 250 12.19 10.87 11.72
N LEU A 251 11.01 11.23 11.25
CA LEU A 251 10.49 10.77 9.97
C LEU A 251 11.30 11.36 8.81
N PRO A 252 11.44 10.66 7.66
CA PRO A 252 12.41 10.98 6.62
C PRO A 252 12.16 12.29 5.85
N GLY A 253 10.99 12.92 5.99
CA GLY A 253 10.67 14.18 5.31
C GLY A 253 10.48 14.03 3.80
N VAL A 254 9.94 12.90 3.34
CA VAL A 254 9.62 12.67 1.92
C VAL A 254 8.71 13.79 1.42
N ASP A 255 8.99 14.28 0.21
CA ASP A 255 8.28 15.42 -0.42
C ASP A 255 8.35 16.72 0.40
N GLY A 256 9.35 16.88 1.29
CA GLY A 256 9.51 18.05 2.15
C GLY A 256 8.55 18.08 3.34
N ILE A 257 7.80 17.00 3.60
CA ILE A 257 6.83 16.92 4.69
C ILE A 257 7.55 16.60 6.00
N VAL A 258 7.83 17.62 6.80
CA VAL A 258 8.56 17.53 8.08
C VAL A 258 7.70 17.90 9.29
N ASP A 259 6.56 18.53 9.06
CA ASP A 259 5.57 18.94 10.06
C ASP A 259 4.17 19.08 9.43
N PRO A 260 3.11 19.33 10.21
CA PRO A 260 1.76 19.49 9.69
C PRO A 260 1.60 20.62 8.68
N GLN A 261 2.30 21.76 8.86
CA GLN A 261 2.21 22.90 7.98
C GLN A 261 2.80 22.55 6.60
N SER A 262 4.02 22.01 6.56
CA SER A 262 4.65 21.59 5.31
C SER A 262 3.82 20.52 4.56
N ALA A 263 3.10 19.67 5.30
CA ALA A 263 2.20 18.68 4.70
C ALA A 263 0.98 19.34 4.03
N THR A 264 0.39 20.36 4.64
CA THR A 264 -0.73 21.10 4.00
C THR A 264 -0.27 21.97 2.86
N GLU A 265 0.91 22.58 2.94
CA GLU A 265 1.56 23.32 1.84
C GLU A 265 1.86 22.40 0.65
N TYR A 266 2.36 21.17 0.91
CA TYR A 266 2.52 20.14 -0.12
C TYR A 266 1.20 19.80 -0.81
N ILE A 267 0.10 19.59 -0.05
CA ILE A 267 -1.23 19.33 -0.64
C ILE A 267 -1.66 20.49 -1.54
N GLU A 268 -1.46 21.73 -1.12
CA GLU A 268 -1.80 22.93 -1.90
C GLU A 268 -0.98 23.06 -3.18
N SER A 269 0.28 22.60 -3.16
CA SER A 269 1.19 22.66 -4.31
C SER A 269 0.82 21.69 -5.44
N ILE A 270 0.00 20.67 -5.18
CA ILE A 270 -0.39 19.68 -6.19
C ILE A 270 -1.38 20.33 -7.17
N PRO A 271 -1.06 20.40 -8.48
CA PRO A 271 -1.80 21.19 -9.43
C PRO A 271 -3.17 20.61 -9.85
N VAL A 272 -3.46 19.39 -9.44
CA VAL A 272 -4.71 18.69 -9.78
C VAL A 272 -5.44 18.23 -8.51
N PRO A 273 -6.79 18.22 -8.50
CA PRO A 273 -7.54 17.74 -7.35
C PRO A 273 -7.18 16.30 -6.98
N VAL A 274 -6.82 16.09 -5.71
CA VAL A 274 -6.49 14.77 -5.14
C VAL A 274 -7.67 14.27 -4.34
N TYR A 275 -8.18 13.10 -4.72
CA TYR A 275 -9.20 12.35 -3.99
C TYR A 275 -8.57 11.12 -3.37
N THR A 276 -8.77 10.92 -2.08
CA THR A 276 -8.13 9.84 -1.35
C THR A 276 -8.69 8.45 -1.73
N SER A 277 -7.89 7.41 -1.53
CA SER A 277 -8.34 6.02 -1.78
C SER A 277 -9.51 5.61 -0.88
N MET A 278 -9.50 6.07 0.38
CA MET A 278 -10.57 5.78 1.34
C MET A 278 -11.89 6.46 0.92
N LEU A 279 -11.83 7.68 0.40
CA LEU A 279 -13.01 8.36 -0.16
C LEU A 279 -13.60 7.60 -1.35
N VAL A 280 -12.75 7.14 -2.28
CA VAL A 280 -13.20 6.33 -3.44
C VAL A 280 -13.89 5.04 -2.97
N ASP A 281 -13.36 4.39 -1.94
CA ASP A 281 -14.02 3.22 -1.37
C ASP A 281 -15.36 3.56 -0.72
N SER A 282 -15.41 4.63 0.04
CA SER A 282 -16.64 5.12 0.67
C SER A 282 -17.74 5.43 -0.35
N GLN A 283 -17.41 6.16 -1.41
CA GLN A 283 -18.34 6.50 -2.48
C GLN A 283 -18.88 5.27 -3.23
N CYS A 284 -18.05 4.23 -3.34
CA CYS A 284 -18.44 2.95 -3.92
C CYS A 284 -19.08 2.00 -2.89
N LYS A 285 -19.32 2.43 -1.65
CA LYS A 285 -19.80 1.60 -0.53
C LYS A 285 -18.98 0.32 -0.34
N ARG A 286 -17.67 0.41 -0.57
CA ARG A 286 -16.72 -0.69 -0.35
C ARG A 286 -16.10 -0.57 1.05
N PRO A 287 -15.67 -1.70 1.65
CA PRO A 287 -14.93 -1.69 2.90
C PRO A 287 -13.69 -0.80 2.83
N MET A 288 -13.51 0.04 3.85
CA MET A 288 -12.39 0.96 4.00
C MET A 288 -11.28 0.37 4.88
N GLU A 289 -10.02 0.69 4.61
CA GLU A 289 -8.85 0.23 5.38
C GLU A 289 -8.77 0.93 6.76
N ARG A 290 -9.91 1.21 7.41
CA ARG A 290 -10.01 2.00 8.63
C ARG A 290 -9.22 1.43 9.80
N ASP A 291 -9.12 0.10 9.90
CA ASP A 291 -8.45 -0.53 11.04
C ASP A 291 -6.93 -0.32 10.96
N VAL A 292 -6.32 -0.52 9.82
CA VAL A 292 -4.87 -0.31 9.64
C VAL A 292 -4.49 1.17 9.50
N ILE A 293 -5.45 2.03 9.13
CA ILE A 293 -5.22 3.48 9.02
C ILE A 293 -5.49 4.19 10.36
N LEU A 294 -6.43 3.76 11.16
CA LEU A 294 -6.80 4.47 12.39
C LEU A 294 -6.71 3.59 13.65
N LYS A 295 -7.34 2.41 13.67
CA LYS A 295 -7.41 1.58 14.87
C LYS A 295 -6.04 1.09 15.34
N ASN A 296 -5.22 0.54 14.44
CA ASN A 296 -3.90 0.05 14.81
C ASN A 296 -3.00 1.17 15.36
N PRO A 297 -2.91 2.37 14.73
CA PRO A 297 -2.24 3.52 15.32
C PRO A 297 -2.79 3.92 16.69
N ILE A 298 -4.12 3.94 16.88
CA ILE A 298 -4.74 4.24 18.18
C ILE A 298 -4.31 3.22 19.25
N MET A 299 -4.30 1.93 18.92
CA MET A 299 -3.81 0.88 19.84
C MET A 299 -2.33 1.06 20.21
N LEU A 300 -1.50 1.49 19.25
CA LEU A 300 -0.09 1.84 19.51
C LEU A 300 0.00 3.10 20.39
N ALA A 301 -0.83 4.11 20.14
CA ALA A 301 -0.88 5.32 20.96
C ALA A 301 -1.19 5.00 22.43
N ASP A 302 -2.18 4.16 22.68
CA ASP A 302 -2.51 3.69 24.03
C ASP A 302 -1.34 2.91 24.66
N LYS A 303 -0.65 2.04 23.88
CA LYS A 303 0.52 1.28 24.32
C LYS A 303 1.72 2.17 24.68
N TYR A 304 1.94 3.25 23.92
CA TYR A 304 3.11 4.13 24.09
C TYR A 304 2.80 5.39 24.93
N GLY A 305 1.56 5.55 25.42
CA GLY A 305 1.14 6.67 26.25
C GLY A 305 1.09 7.99 25.46
N VAL A 306 0.70 7.96 24.20
CA VAL A 306 0.51 9.15 23.37
C VAL A 306 -0.98 9.42 23.22
N ASP A 307 -1.42 10.64 23.51
CA ASP A 307 -2.83 11.01 23.33
C ASP A 307 -3.10 11.35 21.86
N VAL A 308 -4.20 10.78 21.30
CA VAL A 308 -4.60 10.92 19.89
C VAL A 308 -6.12 11.14 19.76
N PRO A 309 -6.65 12.22 20.37
CA PRO A 309 -8.09 12.46 20.41
C PRO A 309 -8.71 12.66 19.02
N HIS A 310 -8.02 13.32 18.09
CA HIS A 310 -8.55 13.53 16.74
C HIS A 310 -8.62 12.21 15.97
N MET A 311 -7.60 11.36 16.03
CA MET A 311 -7.62 10.05 15.40
C MET A 311 -8.74 9.16 15.97
N LYS A 312 -8.99 9.20 17.29
CA LYS A 312 -10.09 8.46 17.96
C LYS A 312 -11.45 8.95 17.44
N ALA A 313 -11.63 10.26 17.33
CA ALA A 313 -12.87 10.86 16.79
C ALA A 313 -13.08 10.48 15.32
N LEU A 314 -12.03 10.58 14.49
CA LEU A 314 -12.09 10.21 13.07
C LEU A 314 -12.42 8.72 12.90
N TYR A 315 -11.83 7.83 13.71
CA TYR A 315 -12.15 6.40 13.66
C TYR A 315 -13.62 6.12 13.99
N ALA A 316 -14.16 6.76 15.00
CA ALA A 316 -15.58 6.61 15.38
C ALA A 316 -16.50 7.04 14.22
N LEU A 317 -16.25 8.21 13.62
CA LEU A 317 -17.09 8.75 12.54
C LEU A 317 -17.01 7.91 11.26
N VAL A 318 -15.80 7.51 10.83
CA VAL A 318 -15.61 6.65 9.64
C VAL A 318 -16.26 5.27 9.85
N THR A 319 -16.18 4.73 11.06
CA THR A 319 -16.83 3.46 11.41
C THR A 319 -18.35 3.58 11.27
N MET A 320 -18.96 4.63 11.80
CA MET A 320 -20.40 4.87 11.68
C MET A 320 -20.87 5.03 10.22
N ILE A 321 -20.05 5.70 9.40
CA ILE A 321 -20.33 5.85 7.95
C ILE A 321 -20.31 4.47 7.28
N GLU A 322 -19.28 3.65 7.51
CA GLU A 322 -19.16 2.33 6.90
C GLU A 322 -20.29 1.37 7.34
N GLU A 323 -20.64 1.37 8.62
CA GLU A 323 -21.76 0.58 9.14
C GLU A 323 -23.12 0.99 8.53
N GLY A 324 -23.22 2.22 8.06
CA GLY A 324 -24.38 2.72 7.33
C GLY A 324 -24.56 2.13 5.92
N TYR A 325 -23.53 1.48 5.34
CA TYR A 325 -23.63 0.89 3.99
C TYR A 325 -24.56 -0.34 3.91
N SER A 326 -24.78 -0.98 5.03
CA SER A 326 -25.62 -2.18 5.15
C SER A 326 -27.09 -1.86 5.48
N LYS A 327 -27.39 -0.58 5.66
CA LYS A 327 -28.76 -0.07 5.91
C LYS A 327 -29.35 0.49 4.62
#